data_498e51ce5dc3b8895e376106b3a87544
#
_entry.id   498e51ce5dc3b8895e376106b3a87544
#
_cell.length_a   1.000
_cell.length_b   1.000
_cell.length_c   1.000
_cell.angle_alpha   90.00
_cell.angle_beta   90.00
_cell.angle_gamma   90.00
#
_symmetry.space_group_name_H-M   'P 1'
#
loop_
_entity.id
_entity.type
_entity.pdbx_description
1 polymer ?
#
loop_
_entity_poly.entity_id
_entity_poly.type
_entity_poly.pdbx_seq_one_letter_code
_entity_poly.pdbx_strand_id
1 'polypeptide(L)'
;MTKITIRRFDRNVVQALTNRGFPEPLARALAARHVTSPSDLDYEFKEMLSPWDLKNCREAGEAIADAIWKQKKIVIIGDYDCDGATAVSVGILGLQALGAFNVSYLIPDRDKDGYGLSPQLVDRAAAAGAELIITVDNGISSVAAVEHAKTLGIEAVVT
;
A
#
# COMPACT_ATOMS: atom_id res chain seq x y z
N MET A 1 21.51 22.79 19.32
CA MET A 1 20.25 23.56 19.19
C MET A 1 19.50 23.07 17.97
N THR A 2 18.27 22.63 18.13
CA THR A 2 17.42 22.19 17.00
C THR A 2 16.97 23.44 16.23
N LYS A 3 17.29 23.52 14.94
CA LYS A 3 16.88 24.63 14.07
C LYS A 3 15.44 24.41 13.64
N ILE A 4 14.53 25.30 14.06
CA ILE A 4 13.13 25.30 13.60
C ILE A 4 13.09 26.12 12.29
N THR A 5 12.57 25.50 11.22
CA THR A 5 12.39 26.14 9.92
C THR A 5 10.92 26.07 9.53
N ILE A 6 10.35 27.22 9.16
CA ILE A 6 8.99 27.31 8.64
C ILE A 6 9.03 27.05 7.13
N ARG A 7 8.21 26.10 6.64
CA ARG A 7 8.05 25.86 5.21
C ARG A 7 7.41 27.09 4.53
N ARG A 8 7.88 27.39 3.34
CA ARG A 8 7.25 28.43 2.51
C ARG A 8 5.87 27.94 2.03
N PHE A 9 4.94 28.84 1.88
CA PHE A 9 3.59 28.59 1.38
C PHE A 9 3.09 29.80 0.59
N ASP A 10 2.15 29.55 -0.33
CA ASP A 10 1.47 30.61 -1.09
C ASP A 10 0.34 31.19 -0.23
N ARG A 11 0.37 32.52 -0.01
CA ARG A 11 -0.66 33.24 0.75
C ARG A 11 -2.01 33.25 0.06
N ASN A 12 -2.05 33.25 -1.26
CA ASN A 12 -3.29 33.22 -2.02
C ASN A 12 -4.01 31.91 -1.83
N VAL A 13 -3.27 30.80 -1.82
CA VAL A 13 -3.81 29.45 -1.52
C VAL A 13 -4.37 29.40 -0.10
N VAL A 14 -3.62 29.94 0.89
CA VAL A 14 -4.11 30.02 2.27
C VAL A 14 -5.42 30.78 2.34
N GLN A 15 -5.51 31.95 1.67
CA GLN A 15 -6.73 32.74 1.64
C GLN A 15 -7.90 31.99 0.97
N ALA A 16 -7.65 31.32 -0.15
CA ALA A 16 -8.67 30.53 -0.84
C ALA A 16 -9.21 29.38 0.02
N LEU A 17 -8.33 28.67 0.74
CA LEU A 17 -8.70 27.62 1.67
C LEU A 17 -9.49 28.17 2.87
N THR A 18 -9.05 29.31 3.43
CA THR A 18 -9.75 29.96 4.54
C THR A 18 -11.15 30.42 4.14
N ASN A 19 -11.31 30.92 2.92
CA ASN A 19 -12.62 31.29 2.36
C ASN A 19 -13.55 30.09 2.20
N ARG A 20 -13.01 28.87 2.06
CA ARG A 20 -13.77 27.60 2.08
C ARG A 20 -14.04 27.04 3.49
N GLY A 21 -13.64 27.76 4.54
CA GLY A 21 -13.91 27.40 5.92
C GLY A 21 -12.78 26.60 6.61
N PHE A 22 -11.64 26.42 5.97
CA PHE A 22 -10.50 25.78 6.64
C PHE A 22 -9.88 26.75 7.68
N PRO A 23 -9.60 26.28 8.92
CA PRO A 23 -8.85 27.08 9.88
C PRO A 23 -7.50 27.51 9.33
N GLU A 24 -7.09 28.76 9.57
CA GLU A 24 -5.84 29.32 9.01
C GLU A 24 -4.59 28.45 9.27
N PRO A 25 -4.37 27.88 10.47
CA PRO A 25 -3.21 27.00 10.70
C PRO A 25 -3.21 25.76 9.79
N LEU A 26 -4.38 25.17 9.54
CA LEU A 26 -4.53 24.02 8.63
C LEU A 26 -4.33 24.46 7.18
N ALA A 27 -4.91 25.59 6.76
CA ALA A 27 -4.72 26.14 5.42
C ALA A 27 -3.23 26.39 5.12
N ARG A 28 -2.46 26.94 6.07
CA ARG A 28 -1.00 27.11 5.96
C ARG A 28 -0.28 25.76 5.83
N ALA A 29 -0.66 24.78 6.64
CA ALA A 29 -0.05 23.44 6.60
C ALA A 29 -0.30 22.74 5.26
N LEU A 30 -1.48 22.87 4.70
CA LEU A 30 -1.87 22.34 3.39
C LEU A 30 -1.11 23.05 2.24
N ALA A 31 -1.12 24.37 2.21
CA ALA A 31 -0.39 25.14 1.22
C ALA A 31 1.14 24.88 1.25
N ALA A 32 1.71 24.65 2.44
CA ALA A 32 3.12 24.27 2.60
C ALA A 32 3.42 22.83 2.14
N ARG A 33 2.41 22.05 1.78
CA ARG A 33 2.46 20.65 1.29
C ARG A 33 1.99 20.51 -0.16
N HIS A 34 2.14 21.61 -0.92
CA HIS A 34 1.85 21.64 -2.35
C HIS A 34 0.36 21.57 -2.72
N VAL A 35 -0.55 21.79 -1.78
CA VAL A 35 -1.94 22.09 -2.14
C VAL A 35 -1.92 23.46 -2.83
N THR A 36 -2.42 23.52 -4.05
CA THR A 36 -2.40 24.70 -4.91
C THR A 36 -3.77 25.37 -5.00
N SER A 37 -4.82 24.59 -4.82
CA SER A 37 -6.20 25.06 -4.85
C SER A 37 -7.09 24.27 -3.91
N PRO A 38 -8.28 24.79 -3.54
CA PRO A 38 -9.24 24.04 -2.77
C PRO A 38 -9.75 22.75 -3.45
N SER A 39 -9.69 22.65 -4.78
CA SER A 39 -10.07 21.45 -5.53
C SER A 39 -9.13 20.26 -5.30
N ASP A 40 -7.87 20.53 -4.93
CA ASP A 40 -6.91 19.46 -4.59
C ASP A 40 -7.31 18.68 -3.32
N LEU A 41 -8.31 19.17 -2.60
CA LEU A 41 -8.86 18.56 -1.39
C LEU A 41 -10.26 17.97 -1.62
N ASP A 42 -10.63 17.74 -2.85
CA ASP A 42 -11.89 17.09 -3.21
C ASP A 42 -11.71 15.57 -3.16
N TYR A 43 -12.49 14.89 -2.30
CA TYR A 43 -12.39 13.45 -2.05
C TYR A 43 -13.56 12.67 -2.67
N GLU A 44 -14.24 13.24 -3.67
CA GLU A 44 -15.30 12.51 -4.36
C GLU A 44 -14.73 11.40 -5.26
N PHE A 45 -15.47 10.31 -5.42
CA PHE A 45 -15.06 9.18 -6.27
C PHE A 45 -14.70 9.58 -7.71
N LYS A 46 -15.33 10.63 -8.24
CA LYS A 46 -15.04 11.16 -9.58
C LYS A 46 -13.62 11.74 -9.72
N GLU A 47 -12.99 12.12 -8.58
CA GLU A 47 -11.64 12.69 -8.54
C GLU A 47 -10.56 11.62 -8.32
N MET A 48 -10.95 10.33 -8.21
CA MET A 48 -9.99 9.25 -8.12
C MET A 48 -9.16 9.17 -9.42
N LEU A 49 -7.85 9.07 -9.25
CA LEU A 49 -6.95 8.80 -10.36
C LEU A 49 -7.23 7.43 -10.97
N SER A 50 -6.93 7.28 -12.25
CA SER A 50 -7.03 5.98 -12.91
C SER A 50 -6.06 4.98 -12.24
N PRO A 51 -6.49 3.73 -11.96
CA PRO A 51 -5.57 2.70 -11.47
C PRO A 51 -4.37 2.49 -12.41
N TRP A 52 -4.53 2.79 -13.71
CA TRP A 52 -3.47 2.66 -14.71
C TRP A 52 -2.37 3.72 -14.59
N ASP A 53 -2.59 4.78 -13.80
CA ASP A 53 -1.58 5.79 -13.46
C ASP A 53 -0.64 5.29 -12.35
N LEU A 54 -1.02 4.22 -11.64
CA LEU A 54 -0.16 3.57 -10.66
C LEU A 54 0.95 2.79 -11.36
N LYS A 55 2.18 3.04 -10.95
CA LYS A 55 3.36 2.37 -11.53
C LYS A 55 3.23 0.85 -11.44
N ASN A 56 3.47 0.18 -12.56
CA ASN A 56 3.44 -1.28 -12.70
C ASN A 56 2.07 -1.93 -12.36
N CYS A 57 0.98 -1.17 -12.36
CA CYS A 57 -0.36 -1.70 -12.04
C CYS A 57 -0.76 -2.80 -13.04
N ARG A 58 -0.43 -2.65 -14.32
CA ARG A 58 -0.73 -3.65 -15.35
C ARG A 58 0.04 -4.94 -15.12
N GLU A 59 1.34 -4.85 -14.91
CA GLU A 59 2.23 -5.98 -14.67
C GLU A 59 1.83 -6.74 -13.40
N ALA A 60 1.49 -6.02 -12.34
CA ALA A 60 0.98 -6.62 -11.11
C ALA A 60 -0.35 -7.35 -11.34
N GLY A 61 -1.27 -6.74 -12.10
CA GLY A 61 -2.55 -7.35 -12.48
C GLY A 61 -2.36 -8.62 -13.30
N GLU A 62 -1.44 -8.62 -14.26
CA GLU A 62 -1.11 -9.79 -15.09
C GLU A 62 -0.49 -10.92 -14.26
N ALA A 63 0.41 -10.61 -13.33
CA ALA A 63 1.00 -11.59 -12.42
C ALA A 63 -0.05 -12.25 -11.52
N ILE A 64 -0.96 -11.45 -10.96
CA ILE A 64 -2.07 -11.95 -10.15
C ILE A 64 -3.03 -12.81 -10.99
N ALA A 65 -3.39 -12.36 -12.19
CA ALA A 65 -4.26 -13.10 -13.09
C ALA A 65 -3.65 -14.46 -13.50
N ASP A 66 -2.34 -14.49 -13.81
CA ASP A 66 -1.60 -15.72 -14.09
C ASP A 66 -1.61 -16.69 -12.88
N ALA A 67 -1.39 -16.14 -11.68
CA ALA A 67 -1.43 -16.93 -10.45
C ALA A 67 -2.82 -17.53 -10.18
N ILE A 68 -3.90 -16.76 -10.44
CA ILE A 68 -5.28 -17.26 -10.35
C ILE A 68 -5.53 -18.35 -11.38
N TRP A 69 -5.17 -18.11 -12.64
CA TRP A 69 -5.37 -19.07 -13.73
C TRP A 69 -4.66 -20.40 -13.49
N LYS A 70 -3.43 -20.34 -12.98
CA LYS A 70 -2.61 -21.50 -12.67
C LYS A 70 -2.90 -22.12 -11.30
N GLN A 71 -3.84 -21.55 -10.54
CA GLN A 71 -4.17 -21.96 -9.17
C GLN A 71 -2.95 -22.00 -8.24
N LYS A 72 -1.99 -21.09 -8.45
CA LYS A 72 -0.82 -20.92 -7.59
C LYS A 72 -1.24 -20.65 -6.15
N LYS A 73 -0.39 -21.05 -5.21
CA LYS A 73 -0.55 -20.66 -3.80
C LYS A 73 -0.23 -19.19 -3.62
N ILE A 74 -1.27 -18.38 -3.37
CA ILE A 74 -1.17 -16.95 -3.09
C ILE A 74 -1.16 -16.73 -1.58
N VAL A 75 -0.18 -15.99 -1.08
CA VAL A 75 -0.10 -15.58 0.33
C VAL A 75 -0.16 -14.06 0.40
N ILE A 76 -1.20 -13.53 1.03
CA ILE A 76 -1.31 -12.09 1.30
C ILE A 76 -0.59 -11.79 2.62
N ILE A 77 0.30 -10.81 2.62
CA ILE A 77 1.00 -10.37 3.82
C ILE A 77 0.54 -8.97 4.16
N GLY A 78 -0.21 -8.86 5.24
CA GLY A 78 -0.75 -7.61 5.76
C GLY A 78 0.06 -7.03 6.90
N ASP A 79 -0.47 -5.97 7.49
CA ASP A 79 0.01 -5.43 8.76
C ASP A 79 -0.91 -5.88 9.91
N TYR A 80 -0.45 -5.68 11.13
CA TYR A 80 -1.14 -6.10 12.38
C TYR A 80 -2.15 -5.07 12.89
N ASP A 81 -2.32 -3.95 12.20
CA ASP A 81 -3.30 -2.92 12.57
C ASP A 81 -4.62 -3.06 11.80
N CYS A 82 -5.51 -2.08 11.98
CA CYS A 82 -6.85 -2.10 11.42
C CYS A 82 -6.84 -2.02 9.88
N ASP A 83 -5.93 -1.25 9.32
CA ASP A 83 -5.84 -1.04 7.88
C ASP A 83 -5.27 -2.29 7.21
N GLY A 84 -4.23 -2.90 7.79
CA GLY A 84 -3.71 -4.20 7.36
C GLY A 84 -4.77 -5.31 7.42
N ALA A 85 -5.53 -5.41 8.51
CA ALA A 85 -6.57 -6.42 8.66
C ALA A 85 -7.70 -6.26 7.63
N THR A 86 -8.13 -5.03 7.36
CA THR A 86 -9.17 -4.75 6.35
C THR A 86 -8.65 -4.97 4.94
N ALA A 87 -7.42 -4.57 4.64
CA ALA A 87 -6.79 -4.79 3.34
C ALA A 87 -6.62 -6.29 3.02
N VAL A 88 -6.17 -7.11 3.99
CA VAL A 88 -6.12 -8.57 3.86
C VAL A 88 -7.51 -9.15 3.59
N SER A 89 -8.51 -8.72 4.34
CA SER A 89 -9.88 -9.21 4.17
C SER A 89 -10.42 -8.92 2.77
N VAL A 90 -10.25 -7.69 2.29
CA VAL A 90 -10.64 -7.29 0.92
C VAL A 90 -9.85 -8.09 -0.12
N GLY A 91 -8.54 -8.27 0.08
CA GLY A 91 -7.69 -9.04 -0.81
C GLY A 91 -8.14 -10.50 -0.94
N ILE A 92 -8.41 -11.18 0.18
CA ILE A 92 -8.90 -12.57 0.18
C ILE A 92 -10.23 -12.68 -0.53
N LEU A 93 -11.22 -11.85 -0.14
CA LEU A 93 -12.55 -11.88 -0.74
C LEU A 93 -12.53 -11.55 -2.23
N GLY A 94 -11.72 -10.57 -2.64
CA GLY A 94 -11.56 -10.19 -4.04
C GLY A 94 -10.93 -11.31 -4.88
N LEU A 95 -9.83 -11.89 -4.41
CA LEU A 95 -9.16 -12.98 -5.11
C LEU A 95 -10.05 -14.22 -5.21
N GLN A 96 -10.78 -14.56 -4.15
CA GLN A 96 -11.74 -15.68 -4.17
C GLN A 96 -12.89 -15.42 -5.15
N ALA A 97 -13.41 -14.19 -5.20
CA ALA A 97 -14.45 -13.83 -6.16
C ALA A 97 -13.95 -13.92 -7.62
N LEU A 98 -12.65 -13.73 -7.84
CA LEU A 98 -11.99 -13.90 -9.14
C LEU A 98 -11.59 -15.36 -9.45
N GLY A 99 -11.89 -16.31 -8.56
CA GLY A 99 -11.64 -17.73 -8.77
C GLY A 99 -10.32 -18.28 -8.22
N ALA A 100 -9.62 -17.53 -7.36
CA ALA A 100 -8.47 -18.05 -6.65
C ALA A 100 -8.92 -18.94 -5.47
N PHE A 101 -8.67 -20.25 -5.55
CA PHE A 101 -9.06 -21.17 -4.48
C PHE A 101 -7.93 -21.41 -3.46
N ASN A 102 -6.69 -21.11 -3.83
CA ASN A 102 -5.52 -21.39 -3.00
C ASN A 102 -4.91 -20.11 -2.43
N VAL A 103 -5.72 -19.38 -1.66
CA VAL A 103 -5.34 -18.10 -1.03
C VAL A 103 -5.27 -18.25 0.48
N SER A 104 -4.23 -17.72 1.09
CA SER A 104 -4.08 -17.61 2.54
C SER A 104 -3.42 -16.27 2.89
N TYR A 105 -3.25 -16.00 4.17
CA TYR A 105 -2.60 -14.79 4.63
C TYR A 105 -1.62 -15.05 5.77
N LEU A 106 -0.68 -14.11 5.94
CA LEU A 106 0.20 -14.02 7.09
C LEU A 106 0.17 -12.59 7.63
N ILE A 107 0.15 -12.48 8.94
CA ILE A 107 0.31 -11.21 9.64
C ILE A 107 1.64 -11.29 10.42
N PRO A 108 2.52 -10.27 10.34
CA PRO A 108 3.74 -10.24 11.13
C PRO A 108 3.40 -10.17 12.62
N ASP A 109 4.21 -10.85 13.43
CA ASP A 109 4.20 -10.70 14.88
C ASP A 109 5.08 -9.48 15.22
N ARG A 110 4.48 -8.44 15.82
CA ARG A 110 5.17 -7.20 16.13
C ARG A 110 6.46 -7.38 16.91
N ASP A 111 6.46 -8.33 17.83
CA ASP A 111 7.57 -8.57 18.74
C ASP A 111 8.68 -9.43 18.12
N LYS A 112 8.35 -10.26 17.11
CA LYS A 112 9.28 -11.21 16.47
C LYS A 112 9.71 -10.80 15.07
N ASP A 113 8.74 -10.38 14.23
CA ASP A 113 8.97 -10.11 12.82
C ASP A 113 9.25 -8.63 12.55
N GLY A 114 8.86 -7.74 13.49
CA GLY A 114 8.90 -6.29 13.30
C GLY A 114 7.75 -5.81 12.40
N TYR A 115 8.01 -4.75 11.62
CA TYR A 115 7.02 -4.13 10.74
C TYR A 115 7.17 -4.60 9.30
N GLY A 116 6.05 -4.98 8.68
CA GLY A 116 5.96 -5.28 7.26
C GLY A 116 6.64 -6.58 6.83
N LEU A 117 6.95 -6.67 5.54
CA LEU A 117 7.57 -7.86 4.95
C LEU A 117 9.04 -7.94 5.34
N SER A 118 9.43 -9.03 6.01
CA SER A 118 10.82 -9.38 6.37
C SER A 118 11.26 -10.67 5.67
N PRO A 119 12.58 -10.95 5.54
CA PRO A 119 13.06 -12.24 5.03
C PRO A 119 12.52 -13.44 5.82
N GLN A 120 12.39 -13.32 7.13
CA GLN A 120 11.84 -14.37 8.00
C GLN A 120 10.36 -14.63 7.69
N LEU A 121 9.59 -13.59 7.38
CA LEU A 121 8.20 -13.72 6.99
C LEU A 121 8.06 -14.35 5.60
N VAL A 122 9.01 -14.07 4.69
CA VAL A 122 9.13 -14.76 3.40
C VAL A 122 9.42 -16.24 3.59
N ASP A 123 10.33 -16.63 4.50
CA ASP A 123 10.58 -18.03 4.82
C ASP A 123 9.33 -18.75 5.33
N ARG A 124 8.54 -18.07 6.16
CA ARG A 124 7.24 -18.60 6.63
C ARG A 124 6.24 -18.78 5.48
N ALA A 125 6.19 -17.83 4.55
CA ALA A 125 5.35 -17.95 3.35
C ALA A 125 5.83 -19.11 2.46
N ALA A 126 7.14 -19.25 2.26
CA ALA A 126 7.74 -20.36 1.52
C ALA A 126 7.41 -21.71 2.17
N ALA A 127 7.51 -21.82 3.49
CA ALA A 127 7.14 -23.03 4.24
C ALA A 127 5.65 -23.36 4.11
N ALA A 128 4.79 -22.35 3.90
CA ALA A 128 3.38 -22.53 3.58
C ALA A 128 3.11 -22.84 2.09
N GLY A 129 4.14 -22.94 1.28
CA GLY A 129 4.07 -23.27 -0.14
C GLY A 129 3.74 -22.09 -1.04
N ALA A 130 4.00 -20.84 -0.61
CA ALA A 130 3.74 -19.64 -1.42
C ALA A 130 4.47 -19.70 -2.77
N GLU A 131 3.77 -19.37 -3.83
CA GLU A 131 4.30 -19.16 -5.19
C GLU A 131 4.17 -17.68 -5.60
N LEU A 132 3.20 -16.98 -5.01
CA LEU A 132 3.03 -15.52 -5.12
C LEU A 132 2.77 -14.93 -3.74
N ILE A 133 3.53 -13.92 -3.38
CA ILE A 133 3.29 -13.05 -2.22
C ILE A 133 2.67 -11.74 -2.70
N ILE A 134 1.59 -11.30 -2.04
CA ILE A 134 1.02 -9.98 -2.23
C ILE A 134 1.11 -9.25 -0.89
N THR A 135 1.83 -8.12 -0.83
CA THR A 135 1.80 -7.30 0.38
C THR A 135 0.67 -6.29 0.30
N VAL A 136 0.01 -6.03 1.41
CA VAL A 136 -1.03 -5.01 1.53
C VAL A 136 -0.75 -4.17 2.77
N ASP A 137 -0.83 -2.83 2.62
CA ASP A 137 -0.54 -1.86 3.68
C ASP A 137 0.91 -1.90 4.21
N ASN A 138 1.81 -2.51 3.46
CA ASN A 138 3.23 -2.59 3.76
C ASN A 138 4.06 -2.97 2.52
N GLY A 139 5.38 -3.04 2.65
CA GLY A 139 6.23 -3.66 1.64
C GLY A 139 7.07 -2.68 0.82
N ILE A 140 6.70 -1.41 0.69
CA ILE A 140 7.40 -0.45 -0.20
C ILE A 140 8.91 -0.31 0.12
N SER A 141 9.31 -0.49 1.36
CA SER A 141 10.71 -0.45 1.79
C SER A 141 11.36 -1.83 1.97
N SER A 142 10.63 -2.91 1.72
CA SER A 142 11.05 -4.29 2.00
C SER A 142 11.92 -4.90 0.90
N VAL A 143 12.88 -4.13 0.37
CA VAL A 143 13.73 -4.54 -0.78
C VAL A 143 14.44 -5.86 -0.51
N ALA A 144 15.07 -6.02 0.66
CA ALA A 144 15.80 -7.23 1.02
C ALA A 144 14.90 -8.47 1.07
N ALA A 145 13.66 -8.32 1.55
CA ALA A 145 12.70 -9.41 1.62
C ALA A 145 12.19 -9.82 0.23
N VAL A 146 11.95 -8.85 -0.67
CA VAL A 146 11.57 -9.13 -2.06
C VAL A 146 12.70 -9.84 -2.81
N GLU A 147 13.95 -9.41 -2.62
CA GLU A 147 15.10 -10.12 -3.20
C GLU A 147 15.24 -11.54 -2.63
N HIS A 148 15.00 -11.72 -1.34
CA HIS A 148 14.98 -13.04 -0.72
C HIS A 148 13.88 -13.94 -1.33
N ALA A 149 12.66 -13.43 -1.51
CA ALA A 149 11.57 -14.15 -2.17
C ALA A 149 11.98 -14.65 -3.56
N LYS A 150 12.66 -13.82 -4.35
CA LYS A 150 13.18 -14.20 -5.67
C LYS A 150 14.17 -15.37 -5.59
N THR A 151 15.04 -15.41 -4.58
CA THR A 151 15.99 -16.54 -4.41
C THR A 151 15.28 -17.85 -4.14
N LEU A 152 14.07 -17.81 -3.57
CA LEU A 152 13.22 -18.97 -3.30
C LEU A 152 12.25 -19.29 -4.46
N GLY A 153 12.33 -18.54 -5.57
CA GLY A 153 11.43 -18.71 -6.72
C GLY A 153 10.01 -18.20 -6.48
N ILE A 154 9.81 -17.36 -5.47
CA ILE A 154 8.52 -16.76 -5.12
C ILE A 154 8.40 -15.39 -5.77
N GLU A 155 7.34 -15.17 -6.52
CA GLU A 155 7.00 -13.89 -7.10
C GLU A 155 6.40 -12.96 -6.02
N ALA A 156 6.66 -11.65 -6.11
CA ALA A 156 6.15 -10.70 -5.13
C ALA A 156 5.52 -9.48 -5.82
N VAL A 157 4.31 -9.15 -5.40
CA VAL A 157 3.57 -7.93 -5.76
C VAL A 157 3.46 -7.08 -4.50
N VAL A 158 3.95 -5.84 -4.59
CA VAL A 158 3.87 -4.85 -3.50
C VAL A 158 2.83 -3.81 -3.89
N THR A 159 1.79 -3.64 -3.05
CA THR A 159 0.69 -2.69 -3.28
C THR A 159 0.72 -1.53 -2.31
#